data_103bd858bc3d26c197a162cfe6dcfe14
#
_entry.id   103bd858bc3d26c197a162cfe6dcfe14
#
_cell.length_a   1.000
_cell.length_b   1.000
_cell.length_c   1.000
_cell.angle_alpha   90.00
_cell.angle_beta   90.00
_cell.angle_gamma   90.00
#
_symmetry.space_group_name_H-M   'P 1'
#
loop_
_entity.id
_entity.type
_entity.pdbx_description
1 polymer ?
#
loop_
_entity_poly.entity_id
_entity_poly.type
_entity_poly.pdbx_seq_one_letter_code
_entity_poly.pdbx_strand_id
1 'polypeptide(L)'
;MRIILAEDNDILRKSLSFFLESKGFTVDQFSDGKDALDAIETNNYDLILTDINMPGISGMEITQYIRETINSDVPIIILTSSGVEQTELDSFDIGANEFIAKPISPAVLLVRINKLLKIKA
;
A
#
# COMPACT_ATOMS: atom_id res chain seq x y z
N MET A 1 3.77 5.86 13.57
CA MET A 1 2.69 5.52 12.65
C MET A 1 2.90 4.13 12.06
N ARG A 2 1.84 3.43 11.87
CA ARG A 2 1.83 2.03 11.45
C ARG A 2 1.42 1.87 10.00
N ILE A 3 2.24 1.19 9.22
CA ILE A 3 2.02 0.93 7.80
C ILE A 3 1.91 -0.57 7.58
N ILE A 4 0.92 -1.02 6.80
CA ILE A 4 0.91 -2.37 6.29
C ILE A 4 1.47 -2.36 4.86
N LEU A 5 2.40 -3.27 4.58
CA LEU A 5 3.04 -3.41 3.29
C LEU A 5 2.77 -4.81 2.75
N ALA A 6 1.96 -4.88 1.70
CA ALA A 6 1.65 -6.13 1.00
C ALA A 6 2.36 -6.14 -0.35
N GLU A 7 3.35 -7.02 -0.50
CA GLU A 7 4.17 -7.13 -1.70
C GLU A 7 4.73 -8.55 -1.78
N ASP A 8 4.48 -9.25 -2.88
CA ASP A 8 4.91 -10.63 -3.03
C ASP A 8 6.40 -10.79 -3.39
N ASN A 9 7.03 -9.76 -3.94
CA ASN A 9 8.48 -9.78 -4.20
C ASN A 9 9.22 -9.58 -2.88
N ASP A 10 9.92 -10.61 -2.40
CA ASP A 10 10.59 -10.59 -1.10
C ASP A 10 11.67 -9.52 -1.01
N ILE A 11 12.46 -9.35 -2.05
CA ILE A 11 13.56 -8.37 -2.06
C ILE A 11 12.99 -6.94 -1.95
N LEU A 12 12.00 -6.63 -2.77
CA LEU A 12 11.38 -5.31 -2.76
C LEU A 12 10.68 -5.05 -1.43
N ARG A 13 9.91 -6.03 -0.93
CA ARG A 13 9.17 -5.88 0.33
C ARG A 13 10.12 -5.60 1.49
N LYS A 14 11.18 -6.39 1.61
CA LYS A 14 12.14 -6.22 2.71
C LYS A 14 12.91 -4.91 2.58
N SER A 15 13.28 -4.52 1.37
CA SER A 15 13.98 -3.27 1.12
C SER A 15 13.12 -2.05 1.48
N LEU A 16 11.87 -2.03 1.07
CA LEU A 16 10.95 -0.94 1.39
C LEU A 16 10.66 -0.89 2.88
N SER A 17 10.45 -2.04 3.50
CA SER A 17 10.21 -2.11 4.94
C SER A 17 11.38 -1.56 5.74
N PHE A 18 12.60 -1.96 5.40
CA PHE A 18 13.81 -1.46 6.04
C PHE A 18 13.91 0.06 5.92
N PHE A 19 13.69 0.57 4.72
CA PHE A 19 13.74 2.01 4.47
C PHE A 19 12.71 2.77 5.33
N LEU A 20 11.46 2.30 5.32
CA LEU A 20 10.39 2.97 6.06
C LEU A 20 10.61 2.89 7.56
N GLU A 21 11.07 1.75 8.07
CA GLU A 21 11.41 1.62 9.49
C GLU A 21 12.54 2.57 9.89
N SER A 22 13.51 2.78 9.01
CA SER A 22 14.60 3.74 9.26
C SER A 22 14.09 5.18 9.36
N LYS A 23 12.88 5.45 8.86
CA LYS A 23 12.23 6.77 8.94
C LYS A 23 11.24 6.88 10.10
N GLY A 24 11.18 5.88 10.95
CA GLY A 24 10.36 5.91 12.15
C GLY A 24 9.00 5.27 12.07
N PHE A 25 8.67 4.65 10.93
CA PHE A 25 7.42 3.91 10.78
C PHE A 25 7.53 2.50 11.34
N THR A 26 6.41 1.98 11.86
CA THR A 26 6.28 0.56 12.17
C THR A 26 5.64 -0.11 10.95
N VAL A 27 6.29 -1.14 10.41
CA VAL A 27 5.83 -1.77 9.17
C VAL A 27 5.50 -3.23 9.40
N ASP A 28 4.26 -3.61 9.13
CA ASP A 28 3.83 -5.00 9.10
C ASP A 28 3.86 -5.49 7.66
N GLN A 29 4.61 -6.57 7.40
CA GLN A 29 4.86 -7.08 6.05
C GLN A 29 4.05 -8.32 5.75
N PHE A 30 3.48 -8.40 4.55
CA PHE A 30 2.77 -9.58 4.05
C PHE A 30 3.14 -9.84 2.60
N SER A 31 3.23 -11.13 2.25
CA SER A 31 3.59 -11.53 0.88
C SER A 31 2.38 -11.91 0.03
N ASP A 32 1.19 -11.95 0.61
CA ASP A 32 -0.03 -12.24 -0.13
C ASP A 32 -1.20 -11.38 0.36
N GLY A 33 -2.22 -11.29 -0.48
CA GLY A 33 -3.35 -10.40 -0.22
C GLY A 33 -4.27 -10.88 0.88
N LYS A 34 -4.41 -12.19 1.05
CA LYS A 34 -5.32 -12.74 2.07
C LYS A 34 -4.82 -12.43 3.48
N ASP A 35 -3.54 -12.70 3.73
CA ASP A 35 -2.94 -12.44 5.04
C ASP A 35 -2.94 -10.95 5.35
N ALA A 36 -2.67 -10.12 4.33
CA ALA A 36 -2.74 -8.67 4.48
C ALA A 36 -4.15 -8.21 4.85
N LEU A 37 -5.17 -8.74 4.18
CA LEU A 37 -6.56 -8.37 4.46
C LEU A 37 -6.98 -8.81 5.86
N ASP A 38 -6.59 -10.01 6.29
CA ASP A 38 -6.87 -10.48 7.65
C ASP A 38 -6.26 -9.54 8.69
N ALA A 39 -5.03 -9.08 8.46
CA ALA A 39 -4.39 -8.13 9.36
C ALA A 39 -5.11 -6.77 9.38
N ILE A 40 -5.58 -6.31 8.22
CA ILE A 40 -6.32 -5.04 8.11
C ILE A 40 -7.63 -5.11 8.91
N GLU A 41 -8.30 -6.26 8.90
CA GLU A 41 -9.55 -6.42 9.63
C GLU A 41 -9.38 -6.39 11.15
N THR A 42 -8.23 -6.82 11.64
CA THR A 42 -7.99 -6.99 13.08
C THR A 42 -7.09 -5.93 13.70
N ASN A 43 -6.47 -5.07 12.90
CA ASN A 43 -5.56 -4.04 13.37
C ASN A 43 -5.88 -2.70 12.74
N ASN A 44 -5.43 -1.63 13.39
CA ASN A 44 -5.54 -0.28 12.85
C ASN A 44 -4.22 0.14 12.21
N TYR A 45 -4.30 0.58 10.96
CA TYR A 45 -3.15 1.10 10.24
C TYR A 45 -3.36 2.55 9.85
N ASP A 46 -2.28 3.31 9.80
CA ASP A 46 -2.32 4.70 9.36
C ASP A 46 -2.23 4.80 7.84
N LEU A 47 -1.68 3.77 7.19
CA LEU A 47 -1.52 3.74 5.75
C LEU A 47 -1.45 2.30 5.24
N ILE A 48 -2.08 2.07 4.10
CA ILE A 48 -2.01 0.80 3.38
C ILE A 48 -1.13 0.99 2.15
N LEU A 49 -0.12 0.13 2.02
CA LEU A 49 0.79 0.13 0.89
C LEU A 49 0.75 -1.27 0.28
N THR A 50 0.19 -1.40 -0.92
CA THR A 50 -0.04 -2.72 -1.51
C THR A 50 0.33 -2.78 -2.98
N ASP A 51 0.94 -3.89 -3.40
CA ASP A 51 1.10 -4.21 -4.81
C ASP A 51 -0.28 -4.50 -5.41
N ILE A 52 -0.43 -4.21 -6.69
CA ILE A 52 -1.69 -4.47 -7.40
C ILE A 52 -1.85 -5.97 -7.68
N ASN A 53 -0.79 -6.65 -8.04
CA ASN A 53 -0.81 -8.07 -8.39
C ASN A 53 -0.15 -8.91 -7.31
N MET A 54 -0.95 -9.73 -6.61
CA MET A 54 -0.47 -10.63 -5.58
C MET A 54 -1.24 -11.95 -5.65
N PRO A 55 -0.64 -13.06 -5.18
CA PRO A 55 -1.37 -14.31 -5.07
C PRO A 55 -2.61 -14.16 -4.18
N GLY A 56 -3.70 -14.77 -4.59
CA GLY A 56 -4.96 -14.78 -3.85
C GLY A 56 -5.78 -13.52 -4.09
N ILE A 57 -5.62 -12.52 -3.25
CA ILE A 57 -6.40 -11.27 -3.32
C ILE A 57 -5.51 -10.15 -3.85
N SER A 58 -5.95 -9.46 -4.89
CA SER A 58 -5.21 -8.35 -5.49
C SER A 58 -5.28 -7.07 -4.65
N GLY A 59 -4.37 -6.14 -4.93
CA GLY A 59 -4.41 -4.82 -4.30
C GLY A 59 -5.68 -4.04 -4.60
N MET A 60 -6.24 -4.23 -5.80
CA MET A 60 -7.52 -3.62 -6.17
C MET A 60 -8.66 -4.17 -5.32
N GLU A 61 -8.71 -5.49 -5.12
CA GLU A 61 -9.72 -6.12 -4.28
C GLU A 61 -9.60 -5.70 -2.82
N ILE A 62 -8.37 -5.59 -2.31
CA ILE A 62 -8.13 -5.08 -0.95
C ILE A 62 -8.68 -3.67 -0.81
N THR A 63 -8.36 -2.80 -1.77
CA THR A 63 -8.82 -1.41 -1.76
C THR A 63 -10.33 -1.34 -1.76
N GLN A 64 -10.97 -2.08 -2.64
CA GLN A 64 -12.43 -2.12 -2.73
C GLN A 64 -13.07 -2.60 -1.42
N TYR A 65 -12.52 -3.65 -0.83
CA TYR A 65 -13.00 -4.20 0.42
C TYR A 65 -12.90 -3.18 1.56
N ILE A 66 -11.77 -2.46 1.64
CA ILE A 66 -11.57 -1.43 2.67
C ILE A 66 -12.59 -0.30 2.52
N ARG A 67 -12.84 0.15 1.30
CA ARG A 67 -13.76 1.26 1.06
C ARG A 67 -15.23 0.87 1.20
N GLU A 68 -15.62 -0.28 0.68
CA GLU A 68 -17.02 -0.69 0.59
C GLU A 68 -17.50 -1.52 1.77
N THR A 69 -16.66 -2.41 2.29
CA THR A 69 -17.06 -3.35 3.36
C THR A 69 -16.64 -2.86 4.73
N ILE A 70 -15.37 -2.49 4.89
CA ILE A 70 -14.88 -1.93 6.17
C ILE A 70 -15.36 -0.48 6.33
N ASN A 71 -15.55 0.20 5.21
CA ASN A 71 -15.98 1.60 5.17
C ASN A 71 -14.97 2.52 5.87
N SER A 72 -13.69 2.33 5.56
CA SER A 72 -12.57 3.10 6.12
C SER A 72 -12.02 4.09 5.09
N ASP A 73 -11.60 5.24 5.58
CA ASP A 73 -10.94 6.29 4.79
C ASP A 73 -9.42 6.23 4.88
N VAL A 74 -8.86 5.13 5.40
CA VAL A 74 -7.42 5.01 5.55
C VAL A 74 -6.71 5.24 4.21
N PRO A 75 -5.61 6.03 4.18
CA PRO A 75 -4.89 6.26 2.94
C PRO A 75 -4.34 4.97 2.34
N ILE A 76 -4.50 4.82 1.03
CA ILE A 76 -4.06 3.63 0.29
C ILE A 76 -3.18 4.05 -0.88
N ILE A 77 -1.97 3.49 -0.95
CA ILE A 77 -1.05 3.63 -2.08
C ILE A 77 -0.94 2.29 -2.77
N ILE A 78 -1.18 2.25 -4.07
CA ILE A 78 -1.03 1.06 -4.88
C ILE A 78 0.28 1.10 -5.66
N LEU A 79 1.04 0.01 -5.58
CA LEU A 79 2.31 -0.17 -6.31
C LEU A 79 2.05 -1.11 -7.49
N THR A 80 2.63 -0.82 -8.65
CA THR A 80 2.46 -1.68 -9.81
C THR A 80 3.66 -1.67 -10.73
N SER A 81 3.93 -2.80 -11.37
CA SER A 81 4.93 -2.91 -12.43
C SER A 81 4.40 -2.45 -13.78
N SER A 82 3.08 -2.26 -13.90
CA SER A 82 2.48 -1.83 -15.16
C SER A 82 2.03 -0.37 -15.02
N GLY A 83 2.59 0.51 -15.83
CA GLY A 83 2.16 1.90 -15.90
C GLY A 83 0.99 2.10 -16.85
N VAL A 84 0.07 1.14 -16.90
CA VAL A 84 -1.09 1.21 -17.80
C VAL A 84 -2.08 2.24 -17.27
N GLU A 85 -2.37 3.24 -18.06
CA GLU A 85 -3.28 4.33 -17.71
C GLU A 85 -4.63 3.83 -17.19
N GLN A 86 -5.19 2.81 -17.82
CA GLN A 86 -6.49 2.27 -17.41
C GLN A 86 -6.42 1.65 -16.00
N THR A 87 -5.34 0.96 -15.67
CA THR A 87 -5.15 0.41 -14.33
C THR A 87 -5.05 1.52 -13.29
N GLU A 88 -4.36 2.60 -13.62
CA GLU A 88 -4.25 3.76 -12.73
C GLU A 88 -5.62 4.40 -12.49
N LEU A 89 -6.39 4.62 -13.55
CA LEU A 89 -7.74 5.17 -13.45
C LEU A 89 -8.65 4.28 -12.60
N ASP A 90 -8.60 2.96 -12.84
CA ASP A 90 -9.40 2.00 -12.07
C ASP A 90 -9.03 2.02 -10.59
N SER A 91 -7.74 2.17 -10.27
CA SER A 91 -7.27 2.26 -8.89
C SER A 91 -7.86 3.47 -8.16
N PHE A 92 -7.89 4.62 -8.83
CA PHE A 92 -8.49 5.82 -8.24
C PHE A 92 -10.01 5.70 -8.13
N ASP A 93 -10.67 5.10 -9.11
CA ASP A 93 -12.13 4.91 -9.09
C ASP A 93 -12.59 4.06 -7.90
N ILE A 94 -11.81 3.07 -7.49
CA ILE A 94 -12.16 2.24 -6.33
C ILE A 94 -11.71 2.83 -5.00
N GLY A 95 -11.03 3.98 -5.03
CA GLY A 95 -10.71 4.74 -3.83
C GLY A 95 -9.27 4.72 -3.36
N ALA A 96 -8.31 4.35 -4.22
CA ALA A 96 -6.90 4.51 -3.90
C ALA A 96 -6.52 6.00 -3.89
N ASN A 97 -5.62 6.38 -3.00
CA ASN A 97 -5.18 7.78 -2.88
C ASN A 97 -4.00 8.09 -3.80
N GLU A 98 -3.13 7.12 -4.01
CA GLU A 98 -1.95 7.27 -4.85
C GLU A 98 -1.66 5.97 -5.58
N PHE A 99 -0.99 6.10 -6.72
CA PHE A 99 -0.57 5.02 -7.58
C PHE A 99 0.88 5.25 -7.94
N ILE A 100 1.75 4.29 -7.65
CA ILE A 100 3.19 4.43 -7.91
C ILE A 100 3.66 3.27 -8.77
N ALA A 101 4.25 3.59 -9.93
CA ALA A 101 4.79 2.59 -10.84
C ALA A 101 6.18 2.13 -10.38
N LYS A 102 6.46 0.84 -10.56
CA LYS A 102 7.79 0.29 -10.34
C LYS A 102 8.68 0.60 -11.55
N PRO A 103 9.98 0.82 -11.37
CA PRO A 103 10.75 0.71 -10.13
C PRO A 103 10.47 1.87 -9.18
N ILE A 104 10.36 1.55 -7.89
CA ILE A 104 9.95 2.52 -6.88
C ILE A 104 11.17 3.24 -6.33
N SER A 105 11.13 4.58 -6.35
CA SER A 105 12.10 5.40 -5.63
C SER A 105 11.66 5.49 -4.16
N PRO A 106 12.44 4.99 -3.20
CA PRO A 106 12.08 5.11 -1.79
C PRO A 106 11.88 6.56 -1.34
N ALA A 107 12.68 7.48 -1.87
CA ALA A 107 12.57 8.90 -1.52
C ALA A 107 11.25 9.50 -2.02
N VAL A 108 10.82 9.16 -3.23
CA VAL A 108 9.53 9.61 -3.77
C VAL A 108 8.37 9.00 -2.98
N LEU A 109 8.47 7.70 -2.65
CA LEU A 109 7.47 7.04 -1.84
C LEU A 109 7.30 7.74 -0.49
N LEU A 110 8.41 8.07 0.16
CA LEU A 110 8.38 8.78 1.46
C LEU A 110 7.66 10.13 1.35
N VAL A 111 7.93 10.89 0.28
CA VAL A 111 7.26 12.17 0.06
C VAL A 111 5.75 11.99 -0.06
N ARG A 112 5.31 10.97 -0.80
CA ARG A 112 3.88 10.67 -0.97
C ARG A 112 3.23 10.24 0.33
N ILE A 113 3.91 9.38 1.11
CA ILE A 113 3.43 8.94 2.42
C ILE A 113 3.28 10.13 3.35
N ASN A 114 4.30 10.97 3.47
CA ASN A 114 4.28 12.14 4.35
C ASN A 114 3.15 13.10 3.98
N LYS A 115 2.91 13.27 2.69
CA LYS A 115 1.82 14.12 2.21
C LYS A 115 0.46 13.57 2.61
N LEU A 116 0.24 12.28 2.44
CA LEU A 116 -1.03 11.64 2.80
C LEU A 116 -1.27 11.63 4.30
N LEU A 117 -0.22 11.41 5.09
CA LEU A 117 -0.31 11.40 6.55
C LEU A 117 -0.19 12.78 7.16
N LYS A 118 0.03 13.82 6.34
CA LYS A 118 0.21 15.20 6.76
C LYS A 118 1.37 15.37 7.74
N ILE A 119 2.44 14.62 7.50
CA ILE A 119 3.66 14.71 8.29
C ILE A 119 4.55 15.78 7.67
N LYS A 120 5.01 16.71 8.50
CA LYS A 120 5.96 17.73 8.06
C LYS A 120 7.34 17.12 7.98
N ALA A 121 8.06 17.43 6.90
CA ALA A 121 9.42 16.97 6.71
C ALA A 121 10.38 17.65 7.69
#